data_e1b3463d74e204fb04941406fb29f3ec
#
_entry.id   e1b3463d74e204fb04941406fb29f3ec
#
_cell.length_a   1.000
_cell.length_b   1.000
_cell.length_c   1.000
_cell.angle_alpha   90.00
_cell.angle_beta   90.00
_cell.angle_gamma   90.00
#
_symmetry.space_group_name_H-M   'P 1'
#
loop_
_entity.id
_entity.type
_entity.pdbx_description
1 polymer ?
#
loop_
_entity_poly.entity_id
_entity_poly.type
_entity_poly.pdbx_seq_one_letter_code
_entity_poly.pdbx_strand_id
1 'polypeptide(L)'
;QSDDNKMEMTVVNPGGVMGPQLGKDLDGASTQIISQLISGKFPMIPALSFPFVDVRDVAKLHLKAMITPEANGKRFIAAHTKPTWMYEIAEILYNAGYNKIKLKKAPSFMLKLIGLIDNQTKSLVPMLDKFVPTDNSQTVEILKWKPMPLEQAIIEHAKSITEIKNS
;
A
#
# COMPACT_ATOMS: atom_id res chain seq x y z
N GLN A 1 -9.33 3.11 46.25
CA GLN A 1 -8.08 2.97 45.49
C GLN A 1 -8.40 3.44 44.07
N SER A 2 -7.86 4.60 43.69
CA SER A 2 -8.06 5.20 42.36
C SER A 2 -7.38 4.32 41.32
N ASP A 3 -8.15 3.97 40.30
CA ASP A 3 -7.76 3.15 39.12
C ASP A 3 -6.91 4.02 38.14
N ASP A 4 -5.93 4.76 38.65
CA ASP A 4 -5.13 5.76 37.97
C ASP A 4 -4.08 5.19 36.98
N ASN A 5 -4.05 3.87 36.79
CA ASN A 5 -3.09 3.17 35.91
C ASN A 5 -3.77 2.46 34.74
N LYS A 6 -4.89 2.97 34.23
CA LYS A 6 -5.54 2.38 33.09
C LYS A 6 -4.77 2.79 31.82
N MET A 7 -4.05 1.82 31.22
CA MET A 7 -3.35 2.01 29.97
C MET A 7 -4.36 2.32 28.85
N GLU A 8 -4.17 3.44 28.17
CA GLU A 8 -4.92 3.78 26.97
C GLU A 8 -4.27 3.13 25.74
N MET A 9 -5.07 2.57 24.85
CA MET A 9 -4.58 1.90 23.66
C MET A 9 -5.39 2.32 22.43
N THR A 10 -4.68 2.66 21.37
CA THR A 10 -5.24 2.96 20.05
C THR A 10 -4.50 2.14 18.99
N VAL A 11 -5.22 1.67 17.97
CA VAL A 11 -4.64 0.88 16.89
C VAL A 11 -4.78 1.62 15.58
N VAL A 12 -3.68 1.78 14.84
CA VAL A 12 -3.68 2.26 13.46
C VAL A 12 -3.35 1.09 12.54
N ASN A 13 -4.26 0.75 11.62
CA ASN A 13 -4.12 -0.33 10.65
C ASN A 13 -3.87 0.27 9.25
N PRO A 14 -2.63 0.37 8.81
CA PRO A 14 -2.35 0.83 7.44
C PRO A 14 -2.72 -0.24 6.41
N GLY A 15 -3.10 0.21 5.22
CA GLY A 15 -3.09 -0.61 4.01
C GLY A 15 -1.68 -0.83 3.49
N GLY A 16 -1.53 -1.06 2.19
CA GLY A 16 -0.22 -1.09 1.55
C GLY A 16 0.44 0.29 1.64
N VAL A 17 1.61 0.37 2.29
CA VAL A 17 2.29 1.65 2.53
C VAL A 17 3.17 1.99 1.33
N MET A 18 2.95 3.19 0.76
CA MET A 18 3.74 3.77 -0.32
C MET A 18 4.45 5.03 0.17
N GLY A 19 5.49 5.46 -0.54
CA GLY A 19 6.20 6.69 -0.23
C GLY A 19 7.72 6.50 -0.22
N PRO A 20 8.49 7.58 -0.05
CA PRO A 20 9.94 7.52 -0.14
C PRO A 20 10.55 6.64 0.96
N GLN A 21 11.51 5.81 0.58
CA GLN A 21 12.31 5.00 1.49
C GLN A 21 13.34 5.89 2.20
N LEU A 22 13.46 5.75 3.51
CA LEU A 22 14.47 6.46 4.30
C LEU A 22 15.73 5.61 4.56
N GLY A 23 15.59 4.29 4.51
CA GLY A 23 16.68 3.33 4.72
C GLY A 23 17.06 2.58 3.45
N LYS A 24 18.18 1.84 3.49
CA LYS A 24 18.65 1.01 2.37
C LYS A 24 17.93 -0.34 2.27
N ASP A 25 17.08 -0.67 3.24
CA ASP A 25 16.32 -1.91 3.24
C ASP A 25 15.19 -1.84 2.21
N LEU A 26 15.19 -2.77 1.26
CA LEU A 26 14.21 -2.88 0.18
C LEU A 26 13.30 -4.13 0.32
N ASP A 27 13.27 -4.77 1.49
CA ASP A 27 12.56 -6.04 1.71
C ASP A 27 11.05 -5.89 1.97
N GLY A 28 10.56 -4.67 2.14
CA GLY A 28 9.14 -4.39 2.32
C GLY A 28 8.29 -4.86 1.13
N ALA A 29 7.11 -5.46 1.40
CA ALA A 29 6.24 -6.01 0.34
C ALA A 29 5.86 -4.99 -0.75
N SER A 30 5.48 -3.76 -0.36
CA SER A 30 5.18 -2.67 -1.32
C SER A 30 6.42 -2.30 -2.12
N THR A 31 7.58 -2.23 -1.48
CA THR A 31 8.87 -1.91 -2.09
C THR A 31 9.26 -2.97 -3.12
N GLN A 32 9.08 -4.25 -2.81
CA GLN A 32 9.35 -5.34 -3.75
C GLN A 32 8.44 -5.27 -4.97
N ILE A 33 7.14 -4.98 -4.80
CA ILE A 33 6.20 -4.82 -5.91
C ILE A 33 6.66 -3.69 -6.84
N ILE A 34 6.94 -2.49 -6.30
CA ILE A 34 7.39 -1.34 -7.08
C ILE A 34 8.72 -1.65 -7.75
N SER A 35 9.69 -2.23 -7.03
CA SER A 35 11.00 -2.61 -7.56
C SER A 35 10.90 -3.58 -8.75
N GLN A 36 10.01 -4.58 -8.67
CA GLN A 36 9.78 -5.53 -9.75
C GLN A 36 9.08 -4.88 -10.95
N LEU A 37 8.13 -3.98 -10.71
CA LEU A 37 7.47 -3.22 -11.79
C LEU A 37 8.49 -2.37 -12.56
N ILE A 38 9.25 -1.50 -11.86
CA ILE A 38 10.18 -0.57 -12.53
C ILE A 38 11.36 -1.29 -13.19
N SER A 39 11.71 -2.49 -12.74
CA SER A 39 12.74 -3.32 -13.39
C SER A 39 12.22 -4.13 -14.58
N GLY A 40 10.91 -4.12 -14.86
CA GLY A 40 10.29 -4.86 -15.96
C GLY A 40 10.20 -6.38 -15.73
N LYS A 41 10.35 -6.84 -14.48
CA LYS A 41 10.28 -8.27 -14.12
C LYS A 41 8.88 -8.87 -14.27
N PHE A 42 7.82 -8.04 -14.27
CA PHE A 42 6.48 -8.52 -14.58
C PHE A 42 6.27 -8.60 -16.09
N PRO A 43 6.19 -9.80 -16.69
CA PRO A 43 5.88 -9.96 -18.12
C PRO A 43 4.43 -9.53 -18.43
N MET A 44 3.54 -9.69 -17.46
CA MET A 44 2.16 -9.25 -17.46
C MET A 44 1.74 -8.89 -16.03
N ILE A 45 0.84 -7.91 -15.91
CA ILE A 45 0.41 -7.35 -14.61
C ILE A 45 -0.88 -8.05 -14.16
N PRO A 46 -0.89 -8.69 -12.97
CA PRO A 46 -2.06 -9.38 -12.46
C PRO A 46 -3.20 -8.41 -12.09
N ALA A 47 -4.44 -8.87 -12.21
CA ALA A 47 -5.63 -8.13 -11.80
C ALA A 47 -5.79 -8.21 -10.27
N LEU A 48 -4.89 -7.57 -9.55
CA LEU A 48 -4.92 -7.42 -8.09
C LEU A 48 -5.15 -5.96 -7.72
N SER A 49 -5.95 -5.71 -6.72
CA SER A 49 -6.15 -4.38 -6.15
C SER A 49 -5.94 -4.38 -4.65
N PHE A 50 -5.34 -3.30 -4.14
CA PHE A 50 -5.08 -3.14 -2.71
C PHE A 50 -5.40 -1.71 -2.28
N PRO A 51 -5.87 -1.52 -1.04
CA PRO A 51 -5.96 -0.20 -0.44
C PRO A 51 -4.55 0.26 -0.04
N PHE A 52 -4.14 1.43 -0.51
CA PHE A 52 -2.82 2.01 -0.21
C PHE A 52 -2.94 3.28 0.62
N VAL A 53 -1.82 3.69 1.22
CA VAL A 53 -1.66 4.92 1.99
C VAL A 53 -0.24 5.45 1.85
N ASP A 54 -0.07 6.76 1.95
CA ASP A 54 1.25 7.39 2.02
C ASP A 54 1.88 7.17 3.41
N VAL A 55 3.17 6.83 3.46
CA VAL A 55 3.92 6.61 4.71
C VAL A 55 3.88 7.82 5.63
N ARG A 56 3.87 9.03 5.07
CA ARG A 56 3.78 10.29 5.82
C ARG A 56 2.42 10.46 6.50
N ASP A 57 1.36 9.97 5.86
CA ASP A 57 0.03 9.95 6.46
C ASP A 57 -0.04 8.93 7.60
N VAL A 58 0.57 7.76 7.44
CA VAL A 58 0.65 6.76 8.52
C VAL A 58 1.34 7.35 9.74
N ALA A 59 2.49 8.01 9.55
CA ALA A 59 3.21 8.67 10.64
C ALA A 59 2.36 9.75 11.34
N LYS A 60 1.70 10.63 10.56
CA LYS A 60 0.80 11.67 11.10
C LYS A 60 -0.38 11.07 11.85
N LEU A 61 -0.96 9.97 11.37
CA LEU A 61 -2.08 9.31 12.03
C LEU A 61 -1.68 8.70 13.37
N HIS A 62 -0.48 8.11 13.49
CA HIS A 62 0.02 7.65 14.78
C HIS A 62 0.15 8.81 15.79
N LEU A 63 0.73 9.94 15.36
CA LEU A 63 0.83 11.12 16.23
C LEU A 63 -0.55 11.63 16.65
N LYS A 64 -1.49 11.73 15.70
CA LYS A 64 -2.87 12.18 16.02
C LYS A 64 -3.58 11.20 16.94
N ALA A 65 -3.43 9.90 16.74
CA ALA A 65 -4.03 8.88 17.57
C ALA A 65 -3.53 8.95 19.03
N MET A 66 -2.26 9.34 19.23
CA MET A 66 -1.67 9.50 20.57
C MET A 66 -2.20 10.71 21.34
N ILE A 67 -2.57 11.79 20.64
CA ILE A 67 -2.95 13.05 21.29
C ILE A 67 -4.46 13.35 21.24
N THR A 68 -5.26 12.47 20.63
CA THR A 68 -6.71 12.63 20.50
C THR A 68 -7.41 11.76 21.57
N PRO A 69 -8.03 12.34 22.62
CA PRO A 69 -8.67 11.56 23.67
C PRO A 69 -9.74 10.59 23.16
N GLU A 70 -10.49 11.01 22.14
CA GLU A 70 -11.55 10.20 21.52
C GLU A 70 -11.02 8.99 20.77
N ALA A 71 -9.71 8.88 20.58
CA ALA A 71 -9.05 7.74 19.93
C ALA A 71 -8.88 6.53 20.86
N ASN A 72 -8.96 6.73 22.18
CA ASN A 72 -8.77 5.66 23.14
C ASN A 72 -9.74 4.49 22.91
N GLY A 73 -9.22 3.25 22.94
CA GLY A 73 -9.96 2.02 22.70
C GLY A 73 -10.38 1.79 21.26
N LYS A 74 -9.99 2.65 20.30
CA LYS A 74 -10.44 2.59 18.91
C LYS A 74 -9.37 2.06 17.97
N ARG A 75 -9.86 1.64 16.77
CA ARG A 75 -9.05 1.14 15.67
C ARG A 75 -9.29 2.00 14.43
N PHE A 76 -8.23 2.51 13.85
CA PHE A 76 -8.28 3.42 12.70
C PHE A 76 -7.69 2.76 11.46
N ILE A 77 -8.46 2.73 10.36
CA ILE A 77 -7.98 2.26 9.08
C ILE A 77 -7.28 3.40 8.36
N ALA A 78 -5.99 3.24 8.11
CA ALA A 78 -5.15 4.19 7.38
C ALA A 78 -4.95 3.70 5.94
N ALA A 79 -5.96 3.89 5.10
CA ALA A 79 -5.93 3.54 3.69
C ALA A 79 -6.95 4.38 2.90
N HIS A 80 -6.68 4.58 1.60
CA HIS A 80 -7.68 5.17 0.70
C HIS A 80 -8.93 4.27 0.62
N THR A 81 -10.10 4.86 0.54
CA THR A 81 -11.38 4.13 0.42
C THR A 81 -11.45 3.29 -0.86
N LYS A 82 -10.94 3.83 -1.96
CA LYS A 82 -10.85 3.15 -3.25
C LYS A 82 -9.53 2.38 -3.32
N PRO A 83 -9.54 1.04 -3.43
CA PRO A 83 -8.32 0.28 -3.72
C PRO A 83 -7.79 0.61 -5.10
N THR A 84 -6.48 0.53 -5.27
CA THR A 84 -5.79 0.82 -6.52
C THR A 84 -5.34 -0.49 -7.16
N TRP A 85 -5.61 -0.65 -8.46
CA TRP A 85 -5.17 -1.82 -9.22
C TRP A 85 -3.67 -1.76 -9.49
N MET A 86 -3.02 -2.89 -9.49
CA MET A 86 -1.59 -2.97 -9.88
C MET A 86 -1.34 -2.41 -11.27
N TYR A 87 -2.32 -2.52 -12.18
CA TYR A 87 -2.22 -1.94 -13.51
C TYR A 87 -2.23 -0.40 -13.47
N GLU A 88 -3.07 0.22 -12.61
CA GLU A 88 -3.07 1.69 -12.41
C GLU A 88 -1.71 2.17 -11.87
N ILE A 89 -1.12 1.43 -10.91
CA ILE A 89 0.24 1.73 -10.41
C ILE A 89 1.26 1.66 -11.54
N ALA A 90 1.18 0.63 -12.38
CA ALA A 90 2.09 0.46 -13.51
C ALA A 90 1.94 1.58 -14.55
N GLU A 91 0.71 2.05 -14.83
CA GLU A 91 0.46 3.19 -15.71
C GLU A 91 1.06 4.49 -15.15
N ILE A 92 0.85 4.77 -13.85
CA ILE A 92 1.45 5.93 -13.18
C ILE A 92 2.97 5.91 -13.33
N LEU A 93 3.60 4.78 -13.03
CA LEU A 93 5.06 4.65 -13.12
C LEU A 93 5.57 4.71 -14.56
N TYR A 94 4.86 4.11 -15.52
CA TYR A 94 5.22 4.20 -16.93
C TYR A 94 5.21 5.64 -17.42
N ASN A 95 4.15 6.39 -17.09
CA ASN A 95 4.01 7.80 -17.42
C ASN A 95 5.07 8.69 -16.72
N ALA A 96 5.56 8.25 -15.56
CA ALA A 96 6.68 8.89 -14.86
C ALA A 96 8.07 8.54 -15.44
N GLY A 97 8.14 7.79 -16.55
CA GLY A 97 9.38 7.53 -17.29
C GLY A 97 10.00 6.15 -17.04
N TYR A 98 9.36 5.25 -16.28
CA TYR A 98 9.87 3.88 -16.07
C TYR A 98 9.52 2.96 -17.24
N ASN A 99 10.16 3.17 -18.39
CA ASN A 99 9.84 2.57 -19.70
C ASN A 99 10.10 1.03 -19.78
N LYS A 100 10.72 0.41 -18.79
CA LYS A 100 10.88 -1.06 -18.71
C LYS A 100 9.57 -1.79 -18.35
N ILE A 101 8.58 -1.07 -17.84
CA ILE A 101 7.28 -1.61 -17.46
C ILE A 101 6.53 -2.05 -18.72
N LYS A 102 6.00 -3.29 -18.69
CA LYS A 102 5.16 -3.81 -19.76
C LYS A 102 3.69 -3.65 -19.35
N LEU A 103 2.99 -2.70 -19.97
CA LEU A 103 1.57 -2.45 -19.72
C LEU A 103 0.68 -3.52 -20.39
N LYS A 104 0.85 -4.77 -19.97
CA LYS A 104 0.07 -5.92 -20.43
C LYS A 104 -0.63 -6.58 -19.26
N LYS A 105 -1.97 -6.65 -19.30
CA LYS A 105 -2.77 -7.31 -18.26
C LYS A 105 -2.62 -8.83 -18.36
N ALA A 106 -2.42 -9.49 -17.22
CA ALA A 106 -2.43 -10.95 -17.14
C ALA A 106 -3.87 -11.46 -17.14
N PRO A 107 -4.23 -12.41 -18.02
CA PRO A 107 -5.52 -13.07 -17.91
C PRO A 107 -5.62 -13.87 -16.61
N SER A 108 -6.68 -13.65 -15.82
CA SER A 108 -6.83 -14.26 -14.50
C SER A 108 -6.88 -15.80 -14.56
N PHE A 109 -7.41 -16.38 -15.64
CA PHE A 109 -7.43 -17.84 -15.80
C PHE A 109 -6.02 -18.44 -15.88
N MET A 110 -5.07 -17.75 -16.51
CA MET A 110 -3.68 -18.19 -16.61
C MET A 110 -3.02 -18.22 -15.22
N LEU A 111 -3.26 -17.18 -14.40
CA LEU A 111 -2.74 -17.11 -13.04
C LEU A 111 -3.36 -18.21 -12.15
N LYS A 112 -4.64 -18.54 -12.35
CA LYS A 112 -5.30 -19.67 -11.67
C LYS A 112 -4.66 -21.00 -12.01
N LEU A 113 -4.30 -21.23 -13.28
CA LEU A 113 -3.59 -22.44 -13.72
C LEU A 113 -2.17 -22.51 -13.11
N ILE A 114 -1.41 -21.41 -13.14
CA ILE A 114 -0.08 -21.34 -12.53
C ILE A 114 -0.16 -21.60 -11.02
N GLY A 115 -1.18 -21.08 -10.34
CA GLY A 115 -1.42 -21.29 -8.91
C GLY A 115 -1.70 -22.75 -8.51
N LEU A 116 -1.94 -23.68 -9.46
CA LEU A 116 -2.01 -25.09 -9.17
C LEU A 116 -0.62 -25.72 -8.92
N ILE A 117 0.44 -25.11 -9.46
CA ILE A 117 1.81 -25.62 -9.43
C ILE A 117 2.69 -24.76 -8.52
N ASP A 118 2.47 -23.44 -8.49
CA ASP A 118 3.26 -22.48 -7.74
C ASP A 118 2.54 -21.96 -6.50
N ASN A 119 3.09 -22.24 -5.31
CA ASN A 119 2.51 -21.86 -4.02
C ASN A 119 2.42 -20.35 -3.81
N GLN A 120 3.33 -19.56 -4.39
CA GLN A 120 3.28 -18.09 -4.27
C GLN A 120 2.09 -17.54 -5.06
N THR A 121 1.95 -17.97 -6.30
CA THR A 121 0.81 -17.59 -7.14
C THR A 121 -0.52 -18.11 -6.55
N LYS A 122 -0.54 -19.31 -5.99
CA LYS A 122 -1.72 -19.89 -5.33
C LYS A 122 -2.28 -19.00 -4.23
N SER A 123 -1.43 -18.38 -3.42
CA SER A 123 -1.85 -17.47 -2.35
C SER A 123 -2.53 -16.18 -2.87
N LEU A 124 -2.23 -15.78 -4.11
CA LEU A 124 -2.80 -14.59 -4.75
C LEU A 124 -4.11 -14.88 -5.49
N VAL A 125 -4.36 -16.13 -5.88
CA VAL A 125 -5.56 -16.53 -6.65
C VAL A 125 -6.87 -16.07 -5.99
N PRO A 126 -7.06 -16.19 -4.66
CA PRO A 126 -8.28 -15.71 -4.00
C PRO A 126 -8.50 -14.20 -4.09
N MET A 127 -7.45 -13.43 -4.39
CA MET A 127 -7.48 -11.95 -4.46
C MET A 127 -7.65 -11.43 -5.89
N LEU A 128 -7.51 -12.30 -6.91
CA LEU A 128 -7.65 -11.91 -8.31
C LEU A 128 -9.07 -11.40 -8.59
N ASP A 129 -9.14 -10.35 -9.43
CA ASP A 129 -10.37 -9.72 -9.90
C ASP A 129 -11.26 -9.15 -8.78
N LYS A 130 -10.75 -9.06 -7.54
CA LYS A 130 -11.50 -8.50 -6.42
C LYS A 130 -11.19 -7.02 -6.24
N PHE A 131 -12.26 -6.26 -6.05
CA PHE A 131 -12.22 -4.86 -5.68
C PHE A 131 -12.89 -4.72 -4.31
N VAL A 132 -12.10 -4.62 -3.25
CA VAL A 132 -12.60 -4.54 -1.87
C VAL A 132 -12.35 -3.14 -1.33
N PRO A 133 -13.37 -2.25 -1.33
CA PRO A 133 -13.25 -0.91 -0.79
C PRO A 133 -13.01 -0.96 0.72
N THR A 134 -12.36 0.07 1.22
CA THR A 134 -12.02 0.21 2.64
C THR A 134 -12.85 1.33 3.24
N ASP A 135 -13.39 1.12 4.43
CA ASP A 135 -14.06 2.19 5.17
C ASP A 135 -13.07 2.85 6.15
N ASN A 136 -12.68 4.07 5.83
CA ASN A 136 -11.82 4.92 6.66
C ASN A 136 -12.58 6.09 7.30
N SER A 137 -13.91 6.08 7.29
CA SER A 137 -14.78 7.17 7.77
C SER A 137 -14.44 7.57 9.21
N GLN A 138 -14.26 6.59 10.10
CA GLN A 138 -13.88 6.83 11.50
C GLN A 138 -12.52 7.54 11.63
N THR A 139 -11.56 7.20 10.75
CA THR A 139 -10.23 7.83 10.72
C THR A 139 -10.33 9.29 10.29
N VAL A 140 -11.13 9.55 9.24
CA VAL A 140 -11.37 10.91 8.74
C VAL A 140 -12.11 11.74 9.78
N GLU A 141 -13.15 11.19 10.41
CA GLU A 141 -14.00 11.91 11.34
C GLU A 141 -13.27 12.23 12.65
N ILE A 142 -12.65 11.24 13.31
CA ILE A 142 -12.04 11.41 14.63
C ILE A 142 -10.66 12.04 14.54
N LEU A 143 -9.79 11.51 13.67
CA LEU A 143 -8.43 12.01 13.53
C LEU A 143 -8.29 13.17 12.53
N LYS A 144 -9.40 13.65 11.96
CA LYS A 144 -9.41 14.73 10.97
C LYS A 144 -8.37 14.51 9.86
N TRP A 145 -8.32 13.28 9.36
CA TRP A 145 -7.36 12.89 8.34
C TRP A 145 -7.80 13.40 6.96
N LYS A 146 -6.83 13.90 6.22
CA LYS A 146 -6.95 14.25 4.80
C LYS A 146 -5.89 13.46 4.05
N PRO A 147 -6.26 12.40 3.30
CA PRO A 147 -5.31 11.57 2.58
C PRO A 147 -4.48 12.37 1.57
N MET A 148 -3.17 12.12 1.53
CA MET A 148 -2.30 12.62 0.47
C MET A 148 -2.59 11.90 -0.85
N PRO A 149 -2.40 12.57 -2.02
CA PRO A 149 -2.56 11.93 -3.32
C PRO A 149 -1.64 10.72 -3.47
N LEU A 150 -2.21 9.56 -3.78
CA LEU A 150 -1.46 8.32 -3.87
C LEU A 150 -0.47 8.29 -5.04
N GLU A 151 -0.79 8.96 -6.15
CA GLU A 151 0.07 9.05 -7.32
C GLU A 151 1.46 9.58 -6.98
N GLN A 152 1.51 10.67 -6.20
CA GLN A 152 2.77 11.24 -5.73
C GLN A 152 3.56 10.25 -4.87
N ALA A 153 2.88 9.56 -3.93
CA ALA A 153 3.51 8.55 -3.08
C ALA A 153 4.13 7.39 -3.88
N ILE A 154 3.45 6.93 -4.94
CA ILE A 154 3.93 5.88 -5.83
C ILE A 154 5.20 6.32 -6.59
N ILE A 155 5.17 7.52 -7.17
CA ILE A 155 6.30 8.06 -7.93
C ILE A 155 7.52 8.27 -7.03
N GLU A 156 7.33 8.89 -5.86
CA GLU A 156 8.41 9.13 -4.90
C GLU A 156 8.99 7.82 -4.34
N HIS A 157 8.15 6.79 -4.15
CA HIS A 157 8.59 5.47 -3.76
C HIS A 157 9.53 4.85 -4.81
N ALA A 158 9.12 4.86 -6.07
CA ALA A 158 9.93 4.33 -7.17
C ALA A 158 11.25 5.09 -7.34
N LYS A 159 11.22 6.43 -7.16
CA LYS A 159 12.41 7.28 -7.21
C LYS A 159 13.40 6.91 -6.11
N SER A 160 12.95 6.81 -4.86
CA SER A 160 13.81 6.44 -3.73
C SER A 160 14.45 5.05 -3.90
N ILE A 161 13.70 4.04 -4.41
CA ILE A 161 14.25 2.73 -4.74
C ILE A 161 15.35 2.83 -5.79
N THR A 162 15.17 3.66 -6.80
CA THR A 162 16.15 3.84 -7.88
C THR A 162 17.42 4.50 -7.37
N GLU A 163 17.29 5.51 -6.51
CA GLU A 163 18.42 6.20 -5.88
C GLU A 163 19.22 5.26 -4.97
N ILE A 164 18.55 4.47 -4.14
CA ILE A 164 19.20 3.48 -3.26
C ILE A 164 19.96 2.42 -4.06
N LYS A 165 19.42 1.95 -5.19
CA LYS A 165 20.08 0.94 -6.02
C LYS A 165 21.29 1.48 -6.77
N ASN A 166 21.39 2.78 -6.96
CA ASN A 166 22.48 3.43 -7.69
C ASN A 166 23.56 3.99 -6.73
N SER A 167 23.33 3.97 -5.41
CA SER A 167 24.27 4.40 -4.36
C SER A 167 25.15 3.24 -3.87
#